data_0f2a2982f8094e4a2c789362123d6548
#
_entry.id   0f2a2982f8094e4a2c789362123d6548
#
_cell.length_a   1.000
_cell.length_b   1.000
_cell.length_c   1.000
_cell.angle_alpha   90.00
_cell.angle_beta   90.00
_cell.angle_gamma   90.00
#
_symmetry.space_group_name_H-M   'P 1'
#
loop_
_entity.id
_entity.type
_entity.pdbx_description
1 polymer ?
#
loop_
_entity_poly.entity_id
_entity_poly.type
_entity_poly.pdbx_seq_one_letter_code
_entity_poly.pdbx_strand_id
1 'polypeptide(L)'
;MSLGPPPGASMSLLEPKRVAILYEAMPEITVYTTEPCSFCARAKGLLRSKGLEYTEVNLSRDPEGRAELARKTGMMSFPQVLVGDQLVGGYTEVQAAADSGRLDELLAA
;
A
#
# COMPACT_ATOMS: atom_id res chain seq x y z
N MET A 1 -35.71 15.05 -0.60
CA MET A 1 -35.40 14.63 -1.19
C MET A 1 -34.98 14.55 -1.53
N SER A 2 -34.80 14.45 -0.99
CA SER A 2 -34.34 14.06 -1.56
C SER A 2 -33.95 13.98 -1.49
N LEU A 3 -33.74 13.89 -0.83
CA LEU A 3 -33.22 13.52 -1.06
C LEU A 3 -32.73 13.37 -1.07
N GLY A 4 -32.88 13.50 -0.37
CA GLY A 4 -32.33 13.14 -0.74
C GLY A 4 -31.95 13.10 -0.36
N PRO A 5 -31.96 13.09 0.16
CA PRO A 5 -31.53 12.84 0.15
C PRO A 5 -31.38 12.98 0.42
N PRO A 6 -31.41 12.92 0.95
CA PRO A 6 -31.22 12.78 0.88
C PRO A 6 -30.95 12.78 1.12
N PRO A 7 -31.04 12.63 1.73
CA PRO A 7 -30.72 12.32 1.61
C PRO A 7 -30.41 12.16 1.54
N GLY A 8 -30.32 12.03 2.09
CA GLY A 8 -29.97 11.57 1.58
C GLY A 8 -29.78 11.35 1.56
N ALA A 9 -29.99 11.28 1.91
CA ALA A 9 -29.78 10.76 1.54
C ALA A 9 -29.42 10.71 1.42
N SER A 10 -29.31 10.58 1.74
CA SER A 10 -28.87 10.23 1.47
C SER A 10 -28.26 10.18 1.65
N MET A 11 -28.24 10.23 1.76
CA MET A 11 -27.38 9.81 1.88
C MET A 11 -27.16 8.94 2.36
N SER A 12 -27.99 9.06 2.73
CA SER A 12 -27.17 8.24 3.51
C SER A 12 -26.90 6.89 2.90
N LEU A 13 -27.74 6.40 2.16
CA LEU A 13 -27.41 5.20 1.40
C LEU A 13 -26.28 5.44 0.43
N LEU A 14 -26.24 6.64 -0.09
CA LEU A 14 -25.14 6.99 -0.96
C LEU A 14 -23.87 7.27 -0.19
N GLU A 15 -24.01 7.65 1.08
CA GLU A 15 -22.82 7.96 1.88
C GLU A 15 -21.89 6.76 2.05
N PRO A 16 -22.38 5.57 2.42
CA PRO A 16 -21.47 4.42 2.47
C PRO A 16 -20.81 4.13 1.12
N LYS A 17 -21.56 4.31 0.06
CA LYS A 17 -21.00 4.08 -1.27
C LYS A 17 -19.96 5.12 -1.61
N ARG A 18 -20.19 6.36 -1.22
CA ARG A 18 -19.23 7.42 -1.45
C ARG A 18 -17.94 7.17 -0.67
N VAL A 19 -18.08 6.72 0.57
CA VAL A 19 -16.90 6.40 1.38
C VAL A 19 -16.11 5.29 0.72
N ALA A 20 -16.79 4.28 0.20
CA ALA A 20 -16.10 3.19 -0.48
C ALA A 20 -15.33 3.69 -1.70
N ILE A 21 -15.93 4.60 -2.45
CA ILE A 21 -15.25 5.17 -3.62
C ILE A 21 -14.01 5.94 -3.20
N LEU A 22 -14.12 6.75 -2.14
CA LEU A 22 -12.95 7.48 -1.65
C LEU A 22 -11.87 6.54 -1.17
N TYR A 23 -12.27 5.48 -0.48
CA TYR A 23 -11.31 4.50 -0.01
C TYR A 23 -10.59 3.83 -1.17
N GLU A 24 -11.35 3.49 -2.21
CA GLU A 24 -10.76 2.84 -3.38
C GLU A 24 -9.83 3.77 -4.15
N ALA A 25 -10.04 5.08 -4.03
CA ALA A 25 -9.16 6.04 -4.69
C ALA A 25 -7.82 6.18 -3.99
N MET A 26 -7.72 5.75 -2.73
CA MET A 26 -6.47 5.82 -2.00
C MET A 26 -5.53 4.72 -2.46
N PRO A 27 -4.25 5.05 -2.71
CA PRO A 27 -3.30 4.02 -3.12
C PRO A 27 -3.12 2.97 -2.03
N GLU A 28 -3.03 1.73 -2.45
CA GLU A 28 -2.83 0.63 -1.53
C GLU A 28 -1.34 0.36 -1.37
N ILE A 29 -0.91 0.10 -0.13
CA ILE A 29 0.47 -0.27 0.14
C ILE A 29 0.59 -1.78 0.02
N THR A 30 1.51 -2.25 -0.80
CA THR A 30 1.80 -3.67 -0.95
C THR A 30 3.25 -3.90 -0.58
N VAL A 31 3.49 -4.89 0.29
CA VAL A 31 4.83 -5.26 0.71
C VAL A 31 5.11 -6.67 0.22
N TYR A 32 6.05 -6.80 -0.70
CA TYR A 32 6.49 -8.10 -1.18
C TYR A 32 7.65 -8.58 -0.33
N THR A 33 7.52 -9.79 0.21
CA THR A 33 8.47 -10.31 1.17
C THR A 33 8.96 -11.72 0.77
N THR A 34 10.05 -12.13 1.39
CA THR A 34 10.50 -13.52 1.36
C THR A 34 10.90 -13.92 2.77
N GLU A 35 11.27 -15.19 2.95
CA GLU A 35 11.68 -15.69 4.24
C GLU A 35 12.97 -16.49 4.07
N PRO A 36 13.90 -16.33 5.01
CA PRO A 36 13.93 -15.37 6.12
C PRO A 36 14.36 -14.00 5.64
N CYS A 37 13.80 -12.93 6.24
CA CYS A 37 14.12 -11.58 5.79
C CYS A 37 13.91 -10.61 6.95
N SER A 38 15.00 -10.20 7.61
CA SER A 38 14.90 -9.27 8.72
C SER A 38 14.47 -7.88 8.27
N PHE A 39 14.90 -7.46 7.07
CA PHE A 39 14.50 -6.16 6.55
C PHE A 39 13.02 -6.13 6.17
N CYS A 40 12.47 -7.28 5.76
CA CYS A 40 11.02 -7.36 5.54
C CYS A 40 10.26 -7.10 6.83
N ALA A 41 10.71 -7.71 7.92
CA ALA A 41 10.09 -7.50 9.22
C ALA A 41 10.19 -6.04 9.64
N ARG A 42 11.33 -5.40 9.38
CA ARG A 42 11.52 -4.00 9.73
C ARG A 42 10.61 -3.10 8.91
N ALA A 43 10.46 -3.37 7.62
CA ALA A 43 9.58 -2.57 6.77
C ALA A 43 8.14 -2.66 7.25
N LYS A 44 7.69 -3.88 7.57
CA LYS A 44 6.33 -4.06 8.07
C LYS A 44 6.14 -3.36 9.39
N GLY A 45 7.13 -3.45 10.28
CA GLY A 45 7.07 -2.78 11.56
C GLY A 45 7.01 -1.27 11.41
N LEU A 46 7.77 -0.72 10.47
CA LEU A 46 7.76 0.71 10.20
C LEU A 46 6.37 1.17 9.77
N LEU A 47 5.76 0.45 8.83
CA LEU A 47 4.43 0.81 8.35
C LEU A 47 3.40 0.74 9.48
N ARG A 48 3.47 -0.32 10.29
CA ARG A 48 2.56 -0.47 11.42
C ARG A 48 2.75 0.66 12.44
N SER A 49 3.99 1.06 12.68
CA SER A 49 4.27 2.11 13.65
C SER A 49 3.70 3.46 13.21
N LYS A 50 3.48 3.62 11.92
CA LYS A 50 2.89 4.82 11.37
C LYS A 50 1.37 4.71 11.21
N GLY A 51 0.79 3.61 11.69
CA GLY A 51 -0.65 3.41 11.58
C GLY A 51 -1.14 3.11 10.18
N LEU A 52 -0.24 2.66 9.31
CA LEU A 52 -0.59 2.39 7.92
C LEU A 52 -0.90 0.92 7.72
N GLU A 53 -1.95 0.65 6.97
CA GLU A 53 -2.30 -0.71 6.58
C GLU A 53 -1.61 -1.06 5.28
N TYR A 54 -1.32 -2.32 5.13
CA TYR A 54 -0.65 -2.81 3.95
C TYR A 54 -1.08 -4.24 3.67
N THR A 55 -0.88 -4.67 2.42
CA THR A 55 -1.08 -6.04 2.01
C THR A 55 0.30 -6.68 1.88
N GLU A 56 0.49 -7.82 2.52
CA GLU A 56 1.75 -8.56 2.39
C GLU A 56 1.59 -9.67 1.39
N VAL A 57 2.54 -9.77 0.45
CA VAL A 57 2.60 -10.87 -0.51
C VAL A 57 3.93 -11.56 -0.32
N ASN A 58 3.90 -12.76 0.26
CA ASN A 58 5.11 -13.54 0.54
C ASN A 58 5.41 -14.42 -0.65
N LEU A 59 6.57 -14.19 -1.27
CA LEU A 59 6.96 -14.89 -2.48
C LEU A 59 8.03 -15.95 -2.23
N SER A 60 8.19 -16.39 -0.97
CA SER A 60 9.22 -17.38 -0.63
C SER A 60 9.09 -18.65 -1.44
N ARG A 61 7.87 -19.07 -1.74
CA ARG A 61 7.60 -20.32 -2.43
C ARG A 61 7.06 -20.09 -3.82
N ASP A 62 7.31 -18.90 -4.38
CA ASP A 62 6.74 -18.54 -5.66
C ASP A 62 7.85 -17.96 -6.55
N PRO A 63 8.69 -18.83 -7.13
CA PRO A 63 9.77 -18.31 -7.98
C PRO A 63 9.27 -17.58 -9.21
N GLU A 64 8.14 -18.00 -9.77
CA GLU A 64 7.58 -17.27 -10.92
C GLU A 64 7.11 -15.89 -10.51
N GLY A 65 6.50 -15.76 -9.35
CA GLY A 65 6.09 -14.46 -8.83
C GLY A 65 7.27 -13.55 -8.60
N ARG A 66 8.37 -14.10 -8.06
CA ARG A 66 9.58 -13.30 -7.87
C ARG A 66 10.14 -12.81 -9.20
N ALA A 67 10.17 -13.70 -10.20
CA ALA A 67 10.68 -13.32 -11.51
C ALA A 67 9.81 -12.24 -12.17
N GLU A 68 8.51 -12.39 -12.03
CA GLU A 68 7.59 -11.40 -12.60
C GLU A 68 7.73 -10.07 -11.92
N LEU A 69 7.85 -10.06 -10.60
CA LEU A 69 8.03 -8.83 -9.85
C LEU A 69 9.33 -8.15 -10.26
N ALA A 70 10.40 -8.92 -10.42
CA ALA A 70 11.69 -8.37 -10.84
C ALA A 70 11.58 -7.69 -12.21
N ARG A 71 10.82 -8.30 -13.13
CA ARG A 71 10.61 -7.69 -14.43
C ARG A 71 9.84 -6.38 -14.32
N LYS A 72 8.89 -6.33 -13.38
CA LYS A 72 8.03 -5.16 -13.22
C LYS A 72 8.77 -4.01 -12.52
N THR A 73 9.56 -4.32 -11.50
CA THR A 73 10.17 -3.29 -10.66
C THR A 73 11.64 -3.05 -10.96
N GLY A 74 12.31 -4.02 -11.55
CA GLY A 74 13.75 -3.94 -11.74
C GLY A 74 14.55 -4.29 -10.50
N MET A 75 13.90 -4.65 -9.40
CA MET A 75 14.57 -5.04 -8.17
C MET A 75 14.50 -6.54 -7.99
N MET A 76 15.56 -7.11 -7.44
CA MET A 76 15.59 -8.55 -7.14
C MET A 76 15.69 -8.83 -5.66
N SER A 77 15.84 -7.80 -4.84
CA SER A 77 15.95 -7.97 -3.40
C SER A 77 14.60 -7.71 -2.74
N PHE A 78 14.52 -8.06 -1.45
CA PHE A 78 13.30 -7.89 -0.67
C PHE A 78 13.66 -7.20 0.65
N PRO A 79 12.73 -6.47 1.24
CA PRO A 79 11.35 -6.28 0.82
C PRO A 79 11.25 -5.34 -0.38
N GLN A 80 10.12 -5.42 -1.09
CA GLN A 80 9.77 -4.41 -2.08
C GLN A 80 8.43 -3.82 -1.70
N VAL A 81 8.39 -2.51 -1.54
CA VAL A 81 7.20 -1.80 -1.09
C VAL A 81 6.70 -0.92 -2.21
N LEU A 82 5.45 -1.10 -2.55
CA LEU A 82 4.81 -0.31 -3.59
C LEU A 82 3.62 0.43 -2.99
N VAL A 83 3.41 1.67 -3.46
CA VAL A 83 2.22 2.43 -3.16
C VAL A 83 1.45 2.53 -4.46
N GLY A 84 0.33 1.82 -4.54
CA GLY A 84 -0.33 1.63 -5.81
C GLY A 84 0.61 0.91 -6.78
N ASP A 85 0.85 1.53 -7.92
CA ASP A 85 1.77 0.97 -8.92
C ASP A 85 3.18 1.52 -8.79
N GLN A 86 3.41 2.40 -7.84
CA GLN A 86 4.69 3.10 -7.74
C GLN A 86 5.59 2.41 -6.74
N LEU A 87 6.77 2.03 -7.19
CA LEU A 87 7.76 1.38 -6.34
C LEU A 87 8.42 2.41 -5.43
N VAL A 88 8.33 2.18 -4.12
CA VAL A 88 9.09 2.98 -3.17
C VAL A 88 10.49 2.40 -3.01
N GLY A 89 10.57 1.08 -2.85
CA GLY A 89 11.84 0.41 -2.72
C GLY A 89 11.87 -0.55 -1.55
N GLY A 90 13.07 -0.75 -1.00
CA GLY A 90 13.26 -1.61 0.16
C GLY A 90 13.08 -0.84 1.45
N TYR A 91 13.56 -1.43 2.56
CA TYR A 91 13.37 -0.83 3.87
C TYR A 91 14.00 0.57 3.95
N THR A 92 15.22 0.72 3.45
CA THR A 92 15.92 2.00 3.53
C THR A 92 15.17 3.09 2.79
N GLU A 93 14.68 2.75 1.60
CA GLU A 93 13.93 3.72 0.80
C GLU A 93 12.61 4.09 1.44
N VAL A 94 11.94 3.10 2.06
CA VAL A 94 10.67 3.37 2.73
C VAL A 94 10.91 4.26 3.95
N GLN A 95 11.97 4.00 4.70
CA GLN A 95 12.28 4.83 5.85
C GLN A 95 12.61 6.26 5.42
N ALA A 96 13.40 6.42 4.37
CA ALA A 96 13.70 7.74 3.84
C ALA A 96 12.45 8.46 3.37
N ALA A 97 11.55 7.74 2.72
CA ALA A 97 10.29 8.32 2.26
C ALA A 97 9.42 8.75 3.43
N ALA A 98 9.40 7.94 4.49
CA ALA A 98 8.62 8.27 5.69
C ALA A 98 9.20 9.51 6.37
N ASP A 99 10.51 9.59 6.47
CA ASP A 99 11.17 10.70 7.16
C ASP A 99 11.05 12.01 6.40
N SER A 100 11.02 11.96 5.08
CA SER A 100 10.98 13.16 4.25
C SER A 100 9.57 13.65 3.94
N GLY A 101 8.54 12.87 4.30
CA GLY A 101 7.17 13.19 3.93
C GLY A 101 6.76 12.67 2.57
N ARG A 102 7.70 12.05 1.84
CA ARG A 102 7.40 11.53 0.51
C ARG A 102 6.35 10.43 0.54
N LEU A 103 6.39 9.61 1.60
CA LEU A 103 5.42 8.52 1.74
C LEU A 103 4.02 9.08 1.88
N ASP A 104 3.87 10.14 2.69
CA ASP A 104 2.57 10.78 2.85
C ASP A 104 2.09 11.37 1.53
N GLU A 105 3.01 11.95 0.75
CA GLU A 105 2.66 12.48 -0.56
C GLU A 105 2.15 11.41 -1.49
N LEU A 106 2.80 10.24 -1.50
CA LEU A 106 2.39 9.14 -2.34
C LEU A 106 1.01 8.62 -1.93
N LEU A 107 0.74 8.58 -0.64
CA LEU A 107 -0.55 8.11 -0.14
C LEU A 107 -1.66 9.09 -0.39
N ALA A 108 -1.33 10.38 -0.53
CA ALA A 108 -2.32 11.41 -0.78
C ALA A 108 -2.64 11.57 -2.26
N ALA A 109 -1.85 10.97 -3.13
CA ALA A 109 -2.00 11.16 -4.58
C ALA A 109 -3.26 10.53 -5.15
#